data_a778399d62c2f91e9174bb2c77acfcd3
#
_entry.id   a778399d62c2f91e9174bb2c77acfcd3
#
_cell.length_a   1.000
_cell.length_b   1.000
_cell.length_c   1.000
_cell.angle_alpha   90.00
_cell.angle_beta   90.00
_cell.angle_gamma   90.00
#
_symmetry.space_group_name_H-M   'P 1'
#
loop_
_entity.id
_entity.type
_entity.pdbx_description
1 polymer ?
#
loop_
_entity_poly.entity_id
_entity_poly.type
_entity_poly.pdbx_seq_one_letter_code
_entity_poly.pdbx_strand_id
1 'polypeptide(L)'
;MAWDDVARQDHRRVCARYPSDMTDREWAIIAPLLPPARSGGRPRTVDLRAVMDAILFMASSGCQWRMLPKDFPPRSTVQGYFYAWRDSRLWEALNHLLVMSARELEGREASPTAGVIDSQSVKTTESGGISGYDAGKKINGRKRHIVPDTLGLMLFVLVHAADVQDRDGAPALLQAIRYRFPWLRHIFADGGYAGSKLRDALKGQGDWTIQIIKRSDTAQGFEVLPRRWVVERTLAWLGRCRRLAQDWEKTIESSSAWAFVAGIRLLSRRLARYCYPT
;
A
#
# COMPACT_ATOMS: atom_id res chain seq x y z
N MET A 1 -2.49 16.76 21.71
CA MET A 1 -1.40 17.76 21.56
C MET A 1 -1.64 18.54 20.29
N ALA A 2 -1.77 19.87 20.38
CA ALA A 2 -1.77 20.74 19.21
C ALA A 2 -0.35 20.80 18.68
N TRP A 3 -0.21 20.80 17.35
CA TRP A 3 1.09 21.02 16.70
C TRP A 3 1.55 22.45 17.01
N ASP A 4 2.71 22.60 17.60
CA ASP A 4 3.37 23.89 17.76
C ASP A 4 3.97 24.38 16.43
N ASP A 5 4.45 25.61 16.38
CA ASP A 5 4.95 26.21 15.16
C ASP A 5 6.27 25.56 14.69
N VAL A 6 7.08 25.06 15.61
CA VAL A 6 8.32 24.33 15.29
C VAL A 6 7.95 23.01 14.59
N ALA A 7 7.03 22.22 15.17
CA ALA A 7 6.58 20.99 14.57
C ALA A 7 5.89 21.22 13.21
N ARG A 8 5.17 22.34 13.04
CA ARG A 8 4.59 22.72 11.74
C ARG A 8 5.67 23.05 10.71
N GLN A 9 6.71 23.75 11.10
CA GLN A 9 7.82 24.11 10.23
C GLN A 9 8.63 22.88 9.81
N ASP A 10 8.97 21.99 10.75
CA ASP A 10 9.69 20.72 10.50
C ASP A 10 8.93 19.77 9.57
N HIS A 11 7.60 19.83 9.59
CA HIS A 11 6.74 19.00 8.76
C HIS A 11 6.25 19.70 7.48
N ARG A 12 6.69 20.94 7.25
CA ARG A 12 6.32 21.71 6.06
C ARG A 12 6.95 21.07 4.82
N ARG A 13 6.09 20.71 3.85
CA ARG A 13 6.54 20.22 2.55
C ARG A 13 6.52 21.35 1.53
N VAL A 14 7.65 21.63 0.92
CA VAL A 14 7.75 22.54 -0.22
C VAL A 14 7.57 21.70 -1.49
N CYS A 15 6.47 21.90 -2.19
CA CYS A 15 6.10 21.19 -3.40
C CYS A 15 6.04 22.15 -4.58
N ALA A 16 6.35 21.68 -5.79
CA ALA A 16 6.46 22.53 -6.97
C ALA A 16 5.11 23.12 -7.41
N ARG A 17 4.06 22.31 -7.49
CA ARG A 17 2.74 22.71 -8.02
C ARG A 17 1.62 22.35 -7.05
N TYR A 18 1.58 21.07 -6.64
CA TYR A 18 0.50 20.52 -5.82
C TYR A 18 1.05 19.91 -4.52
N PRO A 19 0.26 19.90 -3.43
CA PRO A 19 0.66 19.25 -2.17
C PRO A 19 0.92 17.74 -2.30
N SER A 20 0.52 17.15 -3.43
CA SER A 20 0.80 15.75 -3.78
C SER A 20 2.16 15.54 -4.43
N ASP A 21 2.76 16.58 -5.02
CA ASP A 21 4.05 16.49 -5.70
C ASP A 21 5.15 16.04 -4.74
N MET A 22 6.15 15.37 -5.29
CA MET A 22 7.34 14.97 -4.54
C MET A 22 8.21 16.20 -4.26
N THR A 23 8.73 16.29 -3.04
CA THR A 23 9.85 17.19 -2.74
C THR A 23 11.11 16.69 -3.43
N ASP A 24 12.15 17.53 -3.51
CA ASP A 24 13.43 17.12 -4.10
C ASP A 24 14.05 15.93 -3.34
N ARG A 25 13.91 15.91 -2.02
CA ARG A 25 14.34 14.80 -1.16
C ARG A 25 13.59 13.50 -1.44
N GLU A 26 12.27 13.58 -1.58
CA GLU A 26 11.45 12.41 -1.94
C GLU A 26 11.79 11.89 -3.34
N TRP A 27 12.02 12.81 -4.30
CA TRP A 27 12.43 12.46 -5.65
C TRP A 27 13.81 11.81 -5.69
N ALA A 28 14.78 12.33 -4.94
CA ALA A 28 16.13 11.75 -4.86
C ALA A 28 16.13 10.28 -4.37
N ILE A 29 15.14 9.88 -3.56
CA ILE A 29 14.97 8.50 -3.12
C ILE A 29 14.38 7.63 -4.23
N ILE A 30 13.42 8.15 -4.99
CA ILE A 30 12.67 7.36 -5.99
C ILE A 30 13.38 7.30 -7.34
N ALA A 31 14.01 8.38 -7.78
CA ALA A 31 14.61 8.50 -9.11
C ALA A 31 15.58 7.35 -9.47
N PRO A 32 16.53 6.96 -8.59
CA PRO A 32 17.48 5.88 -8.90
C PRO A 32 16.84 4.49 -8.98
N LEU A 33 15.62 4.33 -8.45
CA LEU A 33 14.88 3.06 -8.46
C LEU A 33 14.01 2.90 -9.72
N LEU A 34 13.84 3.95 -10.51
CA LEU A 34 13.06 3.91 -11.74
C LEU A 34 13.87 3.28 -12.89
N PRO A 35 13.21 2.56 -13.82
CA PRO A 35 13.89 1.96 -14.95
C PRO A 35 14.60 3.02 -15.82
N PRO A 36 15.82 2.75 -16.26
CA PRO A 36 16.52 3.62 -17.22
C PRO A 36 15.76 3.72 -18.55
N ALA A 37 16.17 4.63 -19.42
CA ALA A 37 15.67 4.66 -20.79
C ALA A 37 16.04 3.34 -21.50
N ARG A 38 15.14 2.83 -22.33
CA ARG A 38 15.45 1.64 -23.14
C ARG A 38 16.58 1.96 -24.12
N SER A 39 17.49 1.01 -24.31
CA SER A 39 18.48 1.08 -25.38
C SER A 39 17.78 0.89 -26.72
N GLY A 40 18.01 1.80 -27.67
CA GLY A 40 17.39 1.79 -28.99
C GLY A 40 16.01 2.44 -29.06
N GLY A 41 15.54 2.73 -30.25
CA GLY A 41 14.30 3.42 -30.53
C GLY A 41 14.33 4.92 -30.23
N ARG A 42 13.17 5.56 -30.18
CA ARG A 42 13.05 7.00 -29.89
C ARG A 42 13.52 7.31 -28.46
N PRO A 43 14.45 8.25 -28.25
CA PRO A 43 14.88 8.64 -26.92
C PRO A 43 13.71 9.11 -26.05
N ARG A 44 13.76 8.77 -24.76
CA ARG A 44 12.78 9.25 -23.78
C ARG A 44 12.98 10.74 -23.53
N THR A 45 11.99 11.55 -23.90
CA THR A 45 11.98 13.01 -23.68
C THR A 45 11.11 13.43 -22.52
N VAL A 46 10.29 12.52 -21.96
CA VAL A 46 9.37 12.82 -20.88
C VAL A 46 10.11 12.89 -19.55
N ASP A 47 9.79 13.91 -18.74
CA ASP A 47 10.23 14.03 -17.37
C ASP A 47 9.51 13.01 -16.48
N LEU A 48 10.25 12.04 -15.95
CA LEU A 48 9.69 11.00 -15.07
C LEU A 48 9.23 11.54 -13.73
N ARG A 49 9.84 12.64 -13.25
CA ARG A 49 9.35 13.29 -12.02
C ARG A 49 7.95 13.84 -12.24
N ALA A 50 7.72 14.54 -13.34
CA ALA A 50 6.40 15.05 -13.68
C ALA A 50 5.36 13.93 -13.88
N VAL A 51 5.77 12.77 -14.42
CA VAL A 51 4.91 11.58 -14.52
C VAL A 51 4.56 11.03 -13.13
N MET A 52 5.55 10.89 -12.24
CA MET A 52 5.34 10.41 -10.88
C MET A 52 4.45 11.36 -10.09
N ASP A 53 4.69 12.66 -10.16
CA ASP A 53 3.87 13.70 -9.53
C ASP A 53 2.41 13.63 -10.00
N ALA A 54 2.18 13.43 -11.30
CA ALA A 54 0.85 13.24 -11.87
C ALA A 54 0.15 11.99 -11.30
N ILE A 55 0.87 10.87 -11.17
CA ILE A 55 0.33 9.64 -10.57
C ILE A 55 0.00 9.85 -9.09
N LEU A 56 0.87 10.53 -8.34
CA LEU A 56 0.61 10.88 -6.92
C LEU A 56 -0.54 11.87 -6.77
N PHE A 57 -0.71 12.81 -7.70
CA PHE A 57 -1.87 13.67 -7.77
C PHE A 57 -3.16 12.87 -7.96
N MET A 58 -3.18 11.93 -8.90
CA MET A 58 -4.29 11.02 -9.14
C MET A 58 -4.63 10.18 -7.90
N ALA A 59 -3.63 9.63 -7.23
CA ALA A 59 -3.80 8.87 -5.99
C ALA A 59 -4.42 9.73 -4.88
N SER A 60 -3.93 10.96 -4.72
CA SER A 60 -4.32 11.88 -3.64
C SER A 60 -5.71 12.48 -3.85
N SER A 61 -6.00 12.94 -5.08
CA SER A 61 -7.26 13.60 -5.43
C SER A 61 -8.41 12.62 -5.71
N GLY A 62 -8.08 11.42 -6.20
CA GLY A 62 -9.06 10.43 -6.67
C GLY A 62 -9.76 10.84 -7.97
N CYS A 63 -9.26 11.84 -8.69
CA CYS A 63 -9.89 12.34 -9.91
C CYS A 63 -9.87 11.29 -11.04
N GLN A 64 -10.73 11.46 -12.02
CA GLN A 64 -10.72 10.66 -13.23
C GLN A 64 -9.50 10.98 -14.10
N TRP A 65 -9.00 10.03 -14.88
CA TRP A 65 -7.88 10.24 -15.80
C TRP A 65 -8.07 11.45 -16.73
N ARG A 66 -9.32 11.70 -17.17
CA ARG A 66 -9.65 12.84 -18.06
C ARG A 66 -9.57 14.19 -17.35
N MET A 67 -9.58 14.20 -16.02
CA MET A 67 -9.52 15.39 -15.17
C MET A 67 -8.10 15.71 -14.69
N LEU A 68 -7.09 14.98 -15.19
CA LEU A 68 -5.69 15.31 -14.89
C LEU A 68 -5.38 16.72 -15.39
N PRO A 69 -4.87 17.63 -14.53
CA PRO A 69 -4.52 19.00 -14.90
C PRO A 69 -3.54 19.06 -16.08
N LYS A 70 -3.67 20.11 -16.90
CA LYS A 70 -2.90 20.28 -18.15
C LYS A 70 -1.41 20.64 -17.94
N ASP A 71 -1.04 21.05 -16.75
CA ASP A 71 0.34 21.34 -16.32
C ASP A 71 1.15 20.08 -15.99
N PHE A 72 0.51 18.91 -15.98
CA PHE A 72 1.17 17.62 -16.01
C PHE A 72 1.40 17.14 -17.46
N PRO A 73 2.25 16.11 -17.66
CA PRO A 73 2.39 15.49 -18.97
C PRO A 73 1.03 14.98 -19.49
N PRO A 74 0.85 14.87 -20.82
CA PRO A 74 -0.41 14.41 -21.41
C PRO A 74 -0.94 13.17 -20.73
N ARG A 75 -2.26 13.16 -20.45
CA ARG A 75 -2.94 12.04 -19.78
C ARG A 75 -2.56 10.67 -20.33
N SER A 76 -2.53 10.52 -21.65
CA SER A 76 -2.17 9.24 -22.30
C SER A 76 -0.75 8.80 -21.96
N THR A 77 0.19 9.73 -21.83
CA THR A 77 1.56 9.46 -21.40
C THR A 77 1.58 8.97 -19.94
N VAL A 78 0.98 9.72 -19.02
CA VAL A 78 0.94 9.35 -17.59
C VAL A 78 0.26 8.01 -17.38
N GLN A 79 -0.87 7.79 -18.04
CA GLN A 79 -1.63 6.54 -17.99
C GLN A 79 -0.84 5.37 -18.58
N GLY A 80 -0.11 5.59 -19.68
CA GLY A 80 0.78 4.62 -20.29
C GLY A 80 1.89 4.17 -19.33
N TYR A 81 2.55 5.11 -18.64
CA TYR A 81 3.55 4.80 -17.62
C TYR A 81 2.96 4.06 -16.43
N PHE A 82 1.81 4.48 -15.93
CA PHE A 82 1.14 3.79 -14.83
C PHE A 82 0.88 2.31 -15.14
N TYR A 83 0.36 2.03 -16.34
CA TYR A 83 0.07 0.66 -16.77
C TYR A 83 1.34 -0.14 -17.06
N ALA A 84 2.33 0.45 -17.74
CA ALA A 84 3.60 -0.22 -17.98
C ALA A 84 4.31 -0.61 -16.66
N TRP A 85 4.28 0.26 -15.66
CA TRP A 85 4.85 0.00 -14.34
C TRP A 85 4.01 -0.97 -13.50
N ARG A 86 2.70 -1.01 -13.70
CA ARG A 86 1.82 -2.06 -13.14
C ARG A 86 2.17 -3.43 -13.73
N ASP A 87 2.24 -3.53 -15.06
CA ASP A 87 2.43 -4.79 -15.77
C ASP A 87 3.83 -5.37 -15.57
N SER A 88 4.84 -4.51 -15.40
CA SER A 88 6.20 -4.89 -15.00
C SER A 88 6.37 -5.15 -13.49
N ARG A 89 5.31 -5.01 -12.69
CA ARG A 89 5.34 -5.10 -11.21
C ARG A 89 6.29 -4.09 -10.54
N LEU A 90 6.62 -2.98 -11.20
CA LEU A 90 7.51 -1.96 -10.63
C LEU A 90 6.95 -1.35 -9.34
N TRP A 91 5.63 -1.10 -9.27
CA TRP A 91 4.99 -0.57 -8.06
C TRP A 91 5.21 -1.45 -6.83
N GLU A 92 5.13 -2.75 -7.04
CA GLU A 92 5.37 -3.75 -6.00
C GLU A 92 6.85 -3.77 -5.59
N ALA A 93 7.77 -3.76 -6.55
CA ALA A 93 9.21 -3.73 -6.32
C ALA A 93 9.65 -2.46 -5.58
N LEU A 94 9.15 -1.28 -5.99
CA LEU A 94 9.42 -0.01 -5.32
C LEU A 94 8.93 -0.04 -3.86
N ASN A 95 7.71 -0.48 -3.63
CA ASN A 95 7.19 -0.61 -2.26
C ASN A 95 8.08 -1.52 -1.42
N HIS A 96 8.49 -2.66 -1.94
CA HIS A 96 9.37 -3.61 -1.24
C HIS A 96 10.72 -2.97 -0.86
N LEU A 97 11.40 -2.33 -1.81
CA LEU A 97 12.68 -1.66 -1.56
C LEU A 97 12.56 -0.55 -0.50
N LEU A 98 11.53 0.29 -0.63
CA LEU A 98 11.30 1.38 0.32
C LEU A 98 10.92 0.87 1.72
N VAL A 99 10.22 -0.26 1.83
CA VAL A 99 9.95 -0.90 3.12
C VAL A 99 11.26 -1.34 3.77
N MET A 100 12.13 -2.02 3.03
CA MET A 100 13.43 -2.46 3.55
C MET A 100 14.25 -1.26 4.05
N SER A 101 14.40 -0.22 3.23
CA SER A 101 15.12 1.00 3.61
C SER A 101 14.51 1.69 4.84
N ALA A 102 13.16 1.76 4.91
CA ALA A 102 12.49 2.38 6.05
C ALA A 102 12.67 1.57 7.35
N ARG A 103 12.79 0.25 7.26
CA ARG A 103 13.07 -0.60 8.42
C ARG A 103 14.49 -0.44 8.92
N GLU A 104 15.47 -0.47 8.01
CA GLU A 104 16.89 -0.25 8.34
C GLU A 104 17.12 1.11 8.99
N LEU A 105 16.46 2.14 8.48
CA LEU A 105 16.50 3.48 9.07
C LEU A 105 15.99 3.52 10.53
N GLU A 106 15.05 2.66 10.88
CA GLU A 106 14.51 2.50 12.25
C GLU A 106 15.34 1.50 13.10
N GLY A 107 16.54 1.13 12.64
CA GLY A 107 17.40 0.16 13.32
C GLY A 107 16.82 -1.25 13.34
N ARG A 108 16.02 -1.62 12.36
CA ARG A 108 15.43 -2.94 12.21
C ARG A 108 16.02 -3.67 11.00
N GLU A 109 16.02 -4.97 11.07
CA GLU A 109 16.37 -5.81 9.92
C GLU A 109 15.46 -5.53 8.73
N ALA A 110 16.02 -5.53 7.52
CA ALA A 110 15.29 -5.27 6.28
C ALA A 110 14.07 -6.21 6.12
N SER A 111 14.25 -7.51 6.41
CA SER A 111 13.14 -8.48 6.44
C SER A 111 12.51 -8.54 7.83
N PRO A 112 11.21 -8.27 7.99
CA PRO A 112 10.50 -8.43 9.25
C PRO A 112 10.36 -9.91 9.61
N THR A 113 10.30 -10.20 10.91
CA THR A 113 9.97 -11.54 11.44
C THR A 113 8.49 -11.70 11.76
N ALA A 114 7.78 -10.57 11.93
CA ALA A 114 6.37 -10.54 12.27
C ALA A 114 5.59 -9.49 11.48
N GLY A 115 4.33 -9.78 11.20
CA GLY A 115 3.39 -8.89 10.55
C GLY A 115 1.99 -9.01 11.13
N VAL A 116 1.10 -8.13 10.69
CA VAL A 116 -0.31 -8.13 11.08
C VAL A 116 -1.15 -8.25 9.81
N ILE A 117 -2.05 -9.23 9.75
CA ILE A 117 -2.95 -9.39 8.60
C ILE A 117 -4.33 -8.84 8.89
N ASP A 118 -4.90 -8.12 7.93
CA ASP A 118 -6.30 -7.70 7.97
C ASP A 118 -6.81 -7.42 6.55
N SER A 119 -8.12 -7.25 6.42
CA SER A 119 -8.79 -6.96 5.17
C SER A 119 -9.72 -5.75 5.25
N GLN A 120 -9.77 -5.00 4.17
CA GLN A 120 -10.73 -3.92 3.98
C GLN A 120 -11.60 -4.20 2.75
N SER A 121 -12.92 -4.31 2.95
CA SER A 121 -13.87 -4.37 1.85
C SER A 121 -14.21 -2.96 1.38
N VAL A 122 -14.17 -2.73 0.07
CA VAL A 122 -14.48 -1.44 -0.56
C VAL A 122 -15.46 -1.63 -1.70
N LYS A 123 -16.38 -0.67 -1.85
CA LYS A 123 -17.32 -0.68 -2.98
C LYS A 123 -16.58 -0.52 -4.29
N THR A 124 -17.02 -1.25 -5.32
CA THR A 124 -16.66 -1.01 -6.70
C THR A 124 -17.67 -0.04 -7.34
N THR A 125 -17.32 0.44 -8.51
CA THR A 125 -18.17 1.28 -9.35
C THR A 125 -18.68 0.49 -10.55
N GLU A 126 -19.42 1.16 -11.43
CA GLU A 126 -19.97 0.61 -12.68
C GLU A 126 -18.90 0.28 -13.74
N SER A 127 -17.62 0.53 -13.44
CA SER A 127 -16.50 0.25 -14.36
C SER A 127 -16.32 -1.23 -14.69
N GLY A 128 -17.06 -2.11 -14.03
CA GLY A 128 -17.06 -3.55 -14.25
C GLY A 128 -15.83 -4.25 -13.64
N GLY A 129 -15.63 -5.51 -14.03
CA GLY A 129 -14.57 -6.36 -13.52
C GLY A 129 -15.01 -7.24 -12.35
N ILE A 130 -14.06 -7.97 -11.77
CA ILE A 130 -14.32 -8.91 -10.68
C ILE A 130 -14.77 -8.15 -9.43
N SER A 131 -15.90 -8.57 -8.86
CA SER A 131 -16.45 -8.08 -7.61
C SER A 131 -17.27 -9.18 -6.94
N GLY A 132 -17.58 -9.02 -5.65
CA GLY A 132 -18.37 -9.95 -4.87
C GLY A 132 -19.03 -9.27 -3.68
N TYR A 133 -19.95 -9.94 -3.00
CA TYR A 133 -20.69 -9.40 -1.87
C TYR A 133 -20.13 -9.90 -0.54
N ASP A 134 -19.58 -9.00 0.25
CA ASP A 134 -19.20 -9.27 1.64
C ASP A 134 -20.43 -9.18 2.53
N ALA A 135 -20.96 -10.35 2.92
CA ALA A 135 -22.17 -10.43 3.74
C ALA A 135 -21.98 -9.87 5.16
N GLY A 136 -20.76 -9.98 5.71
CA GLY A 136 -20.43 -9.47 7.05
C GLY A 136 -20.40 -7.95 7.11
N LYS A 137 -19.82 -7.31 6.09
CA LYS A 137 -19.68 -5.84 6.00
C LYS A 137 -20.80 -5.20 5.17
N LYS A 138 -21.66 -6.01 4.51
CA LYS A 138 -22.74 -5.57 3.61
C LYS A 138 -22.23 -4.68 2.47
N ILE A 139 -21.10 -5.06 1.88
CA ILE A 139 -20.43 -4.32 0.81
C ILE A 139 -20.34 -5.20 -0.43
N ASN A 140 -20.85 -4.68 -1.56
CA ASN A 140 -20.58 -5.27 -2.88
C ASN A 140 -19.37 -4.59 -3.49
N GLY A 141 -18.31 -5.37 -3.76
CA GLY A 141 -17.08 -4.82 -4.29
C GLY A 141 -15.88 -5.75 -4.20
N ARG A 142 -14.74 -5.19 -3.79
CA ARG A 142 -13.48 -5.90 -3.64
C ARG A 142 -12.96 -5.83 -2.21
N LYS A 143 -12.16 -6.81 -1.88
CA LYS A 143 -11.46 -6.88 -0.61
C LYS A 143 -9.97 -6.67 -0.84
N ARG A 144 -9.38 -5.74 -0.07
CA ARG A 144 -7.94 -5.49 -0.01
C ARG A 144 -7.41 -6.19 1.23
N HIS A 145 -6.72 -7.29 1.04
CA HIS A 145 -5.96 -7.97 2.09
C HIS A 145 -4.59 -7.36 2.19
N ILE A 146 -4.20 -6.88 3.36
CA ILE A 146 -2.87 -6.29 3.59
C ILE A 146 -2.12 -6.99 4.71
N VAL A 147 -0.81 -6.99 4.60
CA VAL A 147 0.09 -7.34 5.71
C VAL A 147 1.06 -6.17 5.91
N PRO A 148 0.86 -5.29 6.87
CA PRO A 148 1.92 -4.45 7.39
C PRO A 148 2.81 -5.20 8.38
N ASP A 149 4.04 -4.72 8.56
CA ASP A 149 4.90 -5.13 9.66
C ASP A 149 4.47 -4.48 10.99
N THR A 150 5.23 -4.73 12.05
CA THR A 150 4.95 -4.16 13.38
C THR A 150 5.17 -2.64 13.48
N LEU A 151 5.82 -2.02 12.50
CA LEU A 151 5.94 -0.57 12.38
C LEU A 151 4.79 0.06 11.59
N GLY A 152 3.95 -0.76 10.95
CA GLY A 152 2.87 -0.31 10.08
C GLY A 152 3.29 -0.05 8.64
N LEU A 153 4.44 -0.56 8.21
CA LEU A 153 4.89 -0.48 6.84
C LEU A 153 4.21 -1.59 6.04
N MET A 154 3.45 -1.24 5.00
CA MET A 154 2.72 -2.21 4.18
C MET A 154 3.71 -3.08 3.39
N LEU A 155 3.83 -4.34 3.80
CA LEU A 155 4.71 -5.33 3.14
C LEU A 155 4.12 -5.75 1.81
N PHE A 156 2.83 -6.06 1.80
CA PHE A 156 2.14 -6.50 0.60
C PHE A 156 0.63 -6.23 0.68
N VAL A 157 -0.02 -6.20 -0.49
CA VAL A 157 -1.46 -6.14 -0.66
C VAL A 157 -1.90 -7.12 -1.74
N LEU A 158 -2.98 -7.85 -1.46
CA LEU A 158 -3.68 -8.68 -2.42
C LEU A 158 -5.13 -8.20 -2.54
N VAL A 159 -5.61 -8.00 -3.76
CA VAL A 159 -6.99 -7.61 -4.03
C VAL A 159 -7.73 -8.78 -4.65
N HIS A 160 -8.96 -9.01 -4.19
CA HIS A 160 -9.85 -10.05 -4.74
C HIS A 160 -11.32 -9.64 -4.57
N ALA A 161 -12.26 -10.45 -5.06
CA ALA A 161 -13.68 -10.23 -4.85
C ALA A 161 -14.03 -10.23 -3.36
N ALA A 162 -14.99 -9.41 -2.94
CA ALA A 162 -15.28 -9.20 -1.52
C ALA A 162 -16.00 -10.39 -0.85
N ASP A 163 -16.59 -11.32 -1.61
CA ASP A 163 -17.22 -12.54 -1.14
C ASP A 163 -16.22 -13.60 -0.62
N VAL A 164 -14.94 -13.50 -1.02
CA VAL A 164 -13.88 -14.36 -0.46
C VAL A 164 -13.69 -14.03 1.02
N GLN A 165 -13.84 -15.05 1.89
CA GLN A 165 -13.66 -14.86 3.33
C GLN A 165 -12.18 -14.55 3.68
N ASP A 166 -11.96 -13.85 4.80
CA ASP A 166 -10.62 -13.40 5.20
C ASP A 166 -9.64 -14.56 5.34
N ARG A 167 -10.07 -15.65 5.99
CA ARG A 167 -9.26 -16.88 6.13
C ARG A 167 -8.97 -17.60 4.81
N ASP A 168 -9.81 -17.40 3.77
CA ASP A 168 -9.67 -18.05 2.45
C ASP A 168 -8.76 -17.23 1.52
N GLY A 169 -8.71 -15.91 1.69
CA GLY A 169 -7.79 -15.02 0.97
C GLY A 169 -6.37 -14.99 1.55
N ALA A 170 -6.20 -15.32 2.84
CA ALA A 170 -4.92 -15.24 3.53
C ALA A 170 -3.82 -16.16 2.94
N PRO A 171 -4.07 -17.42 2.55
CA PRO A 171 -3.01 -18.29 2.02
C PRO A 171 -2.32 -17.72 0.78
N ALA A 172 -3.09 -17.20 -0.19
CA ALA A 172 -2.55 -16.59 -1.40
C ALA A 172 -1.68 -15.35 -1.09
N LEU A 173 -2.11 -14.52 -0.14
CA LEU A 173 -1.36 -13.36 0.32
C LEU A 173 -0.04 -13.77 0.99
N LEU A 174 -0.07 -14.73 1.91
CA LEU A 174 1.11 -15.20 2.63
C LEU A 174 2.09 -15.93 1.71
N GLN A 175 1.60 -16.66 0.72
CA GLN A 175 2.44 -17.25 -0.32
C GLN A 175 3.14 -16.19 -1.16
N ALA A 176 2.42 -15.14 -1.60
CA ALA A 176 2.99 -14.05 -2.40
C ALA A 176 4.10 -13.28 -1.65
N ILE A 177 3.95 -13.13 -0.34
CA ILE A 177 4.91 -12.39 0.50
C ILE A 177 6.13 -13.22 0.91
N ARG A 178 6.03 -14.54 0.92
CA ARG A 178 7.02 -15.47 1.45
C ARG A 178 8.43 -15.29 0.88
N TYR A 179 8.51 -15.15 -0.44
CA TYR A 179 9.81 -15.01 -1.14
C TYR A 179 10.42 -13.60 -1.00
N ARG A 180 9.59 -12.60 -0.70
CA ARG A 180 10.05 -11.22 -0.54
C ARG A 180 10.62 -10.95 0.83
N PHE A 181 10.01 -11.56 1.85
CA PHE A 181 10.39 -11.41 3.25
C PHE A 181 10.60 -12.79 3.86
N PRO A 182 11.76 -13.42 3.62
CA PRO A 182 12.00 -14.80 3.99
C PRO A 182 12.02 -15.05 5.52
N TRP A 183 12.22 -14.00 6.32
CA TRP A 183 12.21 -14.10 7.78
C TRP A 183 10.82 -13.87 8.39
N LEU A 184 9.84 -13.47 7.58
CA LEU A 184 8.47 -13.30 8.05
C LEU A 184 7.85 -14.67 8.33
N ARG A 185 7.55 -14.94 9.59
CA ARG A 185 7.00 -16.23 10.05
C ARG A 185 5.85 -16.09 11.01
N HIS A 186 5.76 -14.97 11.73
CA HIS A 186 4.74 -14.72 12.73
C HIS A 186 3.71 -13.71 12.25
N ILE A 187 2.44 -14.11 12.20
CA ILE A 187 1.33 -13.26 11.74
C ILE A 187 0.32 -13.11 12.87
N PHE A 188 0.08 -11.86 13.26
CA PHE A 188 -1.02 -11.48 14.13
C PHE A 188 -2.28 -11.29 13.28
N ALA A 189 -3.40 -11.88 13.71
CA ALA A 189 -4.66 -11.86 12.98
C ALA A 189 -5.84 -11.73 13.94
N ASP A 190 -6.99 -11.30 13.43
CA ASP A 190 -8.23 -11.30 14.21
C ASP A 190 -8.95 -12.66 14.21
N GLY A 191 -10.11 -12.71 14.87
CA GLY A 191 -10.93 -13.92 14.94
C GLY A 191 -11.44 -14.46 13.60
N GLY A 192 -11.52 -13.61 12.57
CA GLY A 192 -11.92 -14.00 11.22
C GLY A 192 -10.95 -14.97 10.52
N TYR A 193 -9.71 -15.00 11.00
CA TYR A 193 -8.65 -15.91 10.52
C TYR A 193 -8.51 -17.17 11.38
N ALA A 194 -9.33 -17.36 12.40
CA ALA A 194 -9.24 -18.51 13.28
C ALA A 194 -9.72 -19.81 12.60
N GLY A 195 -9.19 -20.94 13.07
CA GLY A 195 -9.62 -22.27 12.68
C GLY A 195 -8.52 -23.12 12.02
N SER A 196 -8.85 -24.40 11.79
CA SER A 196 -7.94 -25.36 11.16
C SER A 196 -7.74 -25.10 9.67
N LYS A 197 -8.77 -24.61 8.98
CA LYS A 197 -8.75 -24.39 7.52
C LYS A 197 -7.56 -23.54 7.05
N LEU A 198 -7.29 -22.41 7.71
CA LEU A 198 -6.13 -21.57 7.40
C LEU A 198 -4.82 -22.29 7.70
N ARG A 199 -4.70 -22.92 8.86
CA ARG A 199 -3.49 -23.68 9.23
C ARG A 199 -3.21 -24.82 8.27
N ASP A 200 -4.25 -25.54 7.84
CA ASP A 200 -4.13 -26.65 6.90
C ASP A 200 -3.72 -26.15 5.50
N ALA A 201 -4.28 -25.04 5.04
CA ALA A 201 -3.92 -24.42 3.77
C ALA A 201 -2.46 -23.89 3.74
N LEU A 202 -1.88 -23.57 4.90
CA LEU A 202 -0.50 -23.08 5.02
C LEU A 202 0.53 -24.20 5.22
N LYS A 203 0.08 -25.46 5.45
CA LYS A 203 1.00 -26.62 5.54
C LYS A 203 1.80 -26.76 4.25
N GLY A 204 3.12 -26.85 4.39
CA GLY A 204 4.05 -26.95 3.24
C GLY A 204 4.35 -25.62 2.54
N GLN A 205 3.72 -24.50 2.94
CA GLN A 205 4.01 -23.18 2.38
C GLN A 205 5.02 -22.37 3.22
N GLY A 206 5.57 -22.98 4.28
CA GLY A 206 6.53 -22.37 5.21
C GLY A 206 6.08 -22.56 6.66
N ASP A 207 6.98 -22.21 7.60
CA ASP A 207 6.71 -22.31 9.04
C ASP A 207 5.95 -21.09 9.53
N TRP A 208 4.65 -21.03 9.24
CA TRP A 208 3.80 -19.92 9.65
C TRP A 208 3.25 -20.14 11.06
N THR A 209 3.41 -19.14 11.92
CA THR A 209 2.72 -19.03 13.21
C THR A 209 1.63 -17.98 13.10
N ILE A 210 0.36 -18.38 13.18
CA ILE A 210 -0.79 -17.46 13.19
C ILE A 210 -1.26 -17.29 14.63
N GLN A 211 -1.08 -16.10 15.17
CA GLN A 211 -1.57 -15.74 16.50
C GLN A 211 -2.87 -14.94 16.39
N ILE A 212 -3.96 -15.53 16.87
CA ILE A 212 -5.26 -14.89 16.91
C ILE A 212 -5.32 -13.96 18.12
N ILE A 213 -5.52 -12.67 17.86
CA ILE A 213 -5.77 -11.66 18.89
C ILE A 213 -7.26 -11.45 18.98
N LYS A 214 -7.84 -11.92 20.07
CA LYS A 214 -9.26 -11.70 20.41
C LYS A 214 -9.39 -10.52 21.37
N ARG A 215 -10.52 -9.83 21.28
CA ARG A 215 -10.96 -8.92 22.33
C ARG A 215 -11.26 -9.74 23.59
N SER A 216 -11.01 -9.18 24.76
CA SER A 216 -11.44 -9.80 26.02
C SER A 216 -12.96 -9.91 26.05
N ASP A 217 -13.48 -11.09 26.42
CA ASP A 217 -14.94 -11.31 26.55
C ASP A 217 -15.55 -10.43 27.66
N THR A 218 -14.70 -9.89 28.56
CA THR A 218 -15.10 -9.01 29.66
C THR A 218 -14.93 -7.51 29.35
N ALA A 219 -14.38 -7.15 28.17
CA ALA A 219 -14.10 -5.76 27.82
C ALA A 219 -15.40 -4.98 27.56
N GLN A 220 -15.62 -3.93 28.34
CA GLN A 220 -16.67 -2.93 28.13
C GLN A 220 -16.08 -1.70 27.44
N GLY A 221 -16.70 -1.23 26.34
CA GLY A 221 -16.25 -0.06 25.61
C GLY A 221 -15.10 -0.34 24.63
N PHE A 222 -14.37 0.71 24.23
CA PHE A 222 -13.25 0.62 23.29
C PHE A 222 -11.99 0.08 23.97
N GLU A 223 -11.43 -1.02 23.42
CA GLU A 223 -10.17 -1.61 23.87
C GLU A 223 -9.15 -1.57 22.73
N VAL A 224 -7.98 -0.98 22.99
CA VAL A 224 -6.85 -1.02 22.05
C VAL A 224 -6.22 -2.40 22.14
N LEU A 225 -6.49 -3.24 21.13
CA LEU A 225 -5.89 -4.56 21.05
C LEU A 225 -4.41 -4.44 20.64
N PRO A 226 -3.49 -4.95 21.46
CA PRO A 226 -2.06 -4.92 21.15
C PRO A 226 -1.79 -5.45 19.73
N ARG A 227 -1.02 -4.70 18.96
CA ARG A 227 -0.62 -5.00 17.56
C ARG A 227 -1.72 -4.89 16.51
N ARG A 228 -3.01 -5.14 16.80
CA ARG A 228 -4.08 -4.95 15.81
C ARG A 228 -4.25 -3.51 15.36
N TRP A 229 -4.16 -2.55 16.27
CA TRP A 229 -4.25 -1.13 15.91
C TRP A 229 -3.26 -0.69 14.82
N VAL A 230 -2.16 -1.45 14.64
CA VAL A 230 -1.13 -1.17 13.63
C VAL A 230 -1.71 -1.28 12.21
N VAL A 231 -2.46 -2.35 11.93
CA VAL A 231 -3.05 -2.54 10.59
C VAL A 231 -4.19 -1.57 10.35
N GLU A 232 -5.01 -1.28 11.37
CA GLU A 232 -6.09 -0.28 11.29
C GLU A 232 -5.50 1.12 10.98
N ARG A 233 -4.44 1.51 11.66
CA ARG A 233 -3.67 2.74 11.38
C ARG A 233 -3.12 2.75 9.95
N THR A 234 -2.56 1.63 9.48
CA THR A 234 -2.01 1.52 8.13
C THR A 234 -3.11 1.70 7.09
N LEU A 235 -4.26 1.05 7.25
CA LEU A 235 -5.43 1.25 6.39
C LEU A 235 -5.92 2.70 6.40
N ALA A 236 -5.97 3.34 7.58
CA ALA A 236 -6.33 4.75 7.69
C ALA A 236 -5.34 5.67 6.95
N TRP A 237 -4.04 5.38 7.01
CA TRP A 237 -3.02 6.14 6.28
C TRP A 237 -3.13 5.95 4.76
N LEU A 238 -3.36 4.73 4.28
CA LEU A 238 -3.61 4.46 2.86
C LEU A 238 -4.86 5.18 2.39
N GLY A 239 -5.92 5.21 3.21
CA GLY A 239 -7.19 5.91 2.93
C GLY A 239 -7.06 7.44 2.77
N ARG A 240 -5.94 8.06 3.16
CA ARG A 240 -5.64 9.46 2.82
C ARG A 240 -5.47 9.68 1.31
N CYS A 241 -5.23 8.62 0.56
CA CYS A 241 -5.32 8.65 -0.90
C CYS A 241 -6.78 8.44 -1.30
N ARG A 242 -7.46 9.52 -1.74
CA ARG A 242 -8.90 9.49 -2.08
C ARG A 242 -9.24 8.46 -3.15
N ARG A 243 -8.29 8.11 -4.02
CA ARG A 243 -8.48 7.04 -5.00
C ARG A 243 -8.73 5.67 -4.36
N LEU A 244 -8.34 5.48 -3.10
CA LEU A 244 -8.60 4.26 -2.35
C LEU A 244 -9.91 4.29 -1.54
N ALA A 245 -10.66 5.40 -1.54
CA ALA A 245 -11.96 5.49 -0.82
C ALA A 245 -13.01 4.50 -1.38
N GLN A 246 -12.93 4.23 -2.68
CA GLN A 246 -13.65 3.17 -3.38
C GLN A 246 -12.69 2.47 -4.34
N ASP A 247 -13.14 1.39 -4.98
CA ASP A 247 -12.38 0.76 -6.07
C ASP A 247 -12.97 1.19 -7.42
N TRP A 248 -12.27 2.12 -8.07
CA TRP A 248 -12.65 2.70 -9.36
C TRP A 248 -12.10 1.90 -10.54
N GLU A 249 -11.31 0.87 -10.26
CA GLU A 249 -10.51 0.21 -11.28
C GLU A 249 -11.28 -0.95 -11.92
N LYS A 250 -11.11 -1.11 -13.22
CA LYS A 250 -11.69 -2.24 -13.95
C LYS A 250 -11.01 -3.57 -13.57
N THR A 251 -9.70 -3.54 -13.30
CA THR A 251 -8.91 -4.75 -13.04
C THR A 251 -8.34 -4.78 -11.62
N ILE A 252 -8.13 -5.97 -11.10
CA ILE A 252 -7.52 -6.23 -9.79
C ILE A 252 -6.09 -5.71 -9.76
N GLU A 253 -5.34 -5.88 -10.85
CA GLU A 253 -3.95 -5.43 -10.96
C GLU A 253 -3.85 -3.91 -10.80
N SER A 254 -4.77 -3.16 -11.40
CA SER A 254 -4.82 -1.69 -11.23
C SER A 254 -5.19 -1.30 -9.81
N SER A 255 -6.13 -2.00 -9.18
CA SER A 255 -6.51 -1.78 -7.78
C SER A 255 -5.32 -2.01 -6.85
N SER A 256 -4.59 -3.11 -7.03
CA SER A 256 -3.38 -3.43 -6.27
C SER A 256 -2.28 -2.38 -6.51
N ALA A 257 -2.08 -1.96 -7.77
CA ALA A 257 -1.10 -0.94 -8.12
C ALA A 257 -1.36 0.39 -7.39
N TRP A 258 -2.60 0.85 -7.30
CA TRP A 258 -2.94 2.06 -6.55
C TRP A 258 -2.69 1.93 -5.04
N ALA A 259 -2.89 0.75 -4.47
CA ALA A 259 -2.55 0.51 -3.07
C ALA A 259 -1.02 0.59 -2.84
N PHE A 260 -0.21 0.03 -3.76
CA PHE A 260 1.25 0.19 -3.72
C PHE A 260 1.68 1.65 -3.92
N VAL A 261 1.08 2.40 -4.86
CA VAL A 261 1.35 3.83 -5.05
C VAL A 261 1.08 4.62 -3.75
N ALA A 262 -0.01 4.31 -3.04
CA ALA A 262 -0.30 4.92 -1.74
C ALA A 262 0.75 4.55 -0.69
N GLY A 263 1.22 3.30 -0.66
CA GLY A 263 2.33 2.84 0.18
C GLY A 263 3.63 3.58 -0.12
N ILE A 264 4.02 3.66 -1.40
CA ILE A 264 5.20 4.39 -1.87
C ILE A 264 5.15 5.86 -1.44
N ARG A 265 3.99 6.52 -1.58
CA ARG A 265 3.79 7.89 -1.11
C ARG A 265 4.06 8.07 0.38
N LEU A 266 3.64 7.13 1.21
CA LEU A 266 3.90 7.17 2.65
C LEU A 266 5.37 6.92 2.97
N LEU A 267 5.96 5.93 2.32
CA LEU A 267 7.35 5.51 2.55
C LEU A 267 8.36 6.56 2.08
N SER A 268 8.19 7.12 0.88
CA SER A 268 9.07 8.18 0.37
C SER A 268 9.07 9.41 1.29
N ARG A 269 7.90 9.80 1.80
CA ARG A 269 7.76 10.90 2.78
C ARG A 269 8.42 10.58 4.11
N ARG A 270 8.33 9.34 4.57
CA ARG A 270 8.99 8.91 5.81
C ARG A 270 10.50 8.94 5.65
N LEU A 271 11.04 8.32 4.61
CA LEU A 271 12.46 8.27 4.32
C LEU A 271 13.06 9.66 4.13
N ALA A 272 12.39 10.55 3.39
CA ALA A 272 12.87 11.91 3.14
C ALA A 272 13.02 12.76 4.40
N ARG A 273 12.28 12.46 5.47
CA ARG A 273 12.42 13.15 6.76
C ARG A 273 13.69 12.76 7.52
N TYR A 274 14.03 11.46 7.45
CA TYR A 274 15.12 10.90 8.25
C TYR A 274 16.47 10.93 7.52
N CYS A 275 16.48 10.75 6.20
CA CYS A 275 17.73 10.71 5.43
C CYS A 275 18.37 12.08 5.23
N TYR A 276 17.63 13.16 5.52
CA TYR A 276 18.10 14.53 5.37
C TYR A 276 17.66 15.34 6.59
N PRO A 277 18.39 15.26 7.73
CA PRO A 277 18.17 16.18 8.82
C PRO A 277 18.34 17.62 8.30
N THR A 278 17.45 18.49 8.71
CA THR A 278 17.43 19.92 8.33
C THR A 278 18.66 20.62 8.83
#